data_51bc3c40ccac672f25440fb91ecb6b0f
#
_entry.id   51bc3c40ccac672f25440fb91ecb6b0f
#
_cell.length_a   1.000
_cell.length_b   1.000
_cell.length_c   1.000
_cell.angle_alpha   90.00
_cell.angle_beta   90.00
_cell.angle_gamma   90.00
#
_symmetry.space_group_name_H-M   'P 1'
#
loop_
_entity.id
_entity.type
_entity.pdbx_description
1 polymer ?
#
loop_
_entity_poly.entity_id
_entity_poly.type
_entity_poly.pdbx_seq_one_letter_code
_entity_poly.pdbx_strand_id
1 'polypeptide(L)'
;NELVQIRTLDEVITATPTHPFYVRGKGWVRAGDLQKGDKLCLRDGTCTLVVLTHRKKLKTTVNVYNFEVEDFHTYYVGIQGILVHNKCIVEENGVKIESYYPNDHGNPTHLHVKGGGKTTKIGQQGYPVKGYPNLSVQQAAVVRKYLPIIKKEIKRAQKVLRKTSME
;
A
#
# COMPACT_ATOMS: atom_id res chain seq x y z
N ASN A 1 -11.94 -0.89 -14.02
CA ASN A 1 -12.53 -2.03 -13.30
C ASN A 1 -11.77 -3.32 -13.65
N GLU A 2 -10.74 -3.62 -12.89
CA GLU A 2 -9.91 -4.81 -13.08
C GLU A 2 -9.61 -5.45 -11.72
N LEU A 3 -9.64 -6.77 -11.66
CA LEU A 3 -9.18 -7.55 -10.52
C LEU A 3 -8.07 -8.50 -10.95
N VAL A 4 -7.22 -8.87 -9.99
CA VAL A 4 -6.18 -9.89 -10.16
C VAL A 4 -6.53 -11.07 -9.27
N GLN A 5 -6.62 -12.24 -9.86
CA GLN A 5 -6.68 -13.51 -9.14
C GLN A 5 -5.27 -14.03 -8.99
N ILE A 6 -4.86 -14.26 -7.76
CA ILE A 6 -3.55 -14.79 -7.38
C ILE A 6 -3.77 -16.19 -6.86
N ARG A 7 -3.29 -17.17 -7.59
CA ARG A 7 -3.35 -18.59 -7.20
C ARG A 7 -2.05 -18.94 -6.48
N THR A 8 -2.17 -19.38 -5.25
CA THR A 8 -1.10 -20.02 -4.48
C THR A 8 -1.22 -21.53 -4.54
N LEU A 9 -0.42 -22.25 -3.76
CA LEU A 9 -0.51 -23.72 -3.69
C LEU A 9 -1.87 -24.19 -3.12
N ASP A 10 -2.44 -23.41 -2.18
CA ASP A 10 -3.57 -23.88 -1.37
C ASP A 10 -4.85 -23.04 -1.53
N GLU A 11 -4.74 -21.83 -2.09
CA GLU A 11 -5.90 -20.95 -2.22
C GLU A 11 -5.81 -20.00 -3.42
N VAL A 12 -6.94 -19.34 -3.73
CA VAL A 12 -7.02 -18.27 -4.71
C VAL A 12 -7.49 -16.99 -4.03
N ILE A 13 -6.67 -15.95 -4.10
CA ILE A 13 -7.01 -14.62 -3.59
C ILE A 13 -7.33 -13.68 -4.74
N THR A 14 -8.35 -12.85 -4.56
CA THR A 14 -8.74 -11.83 -5.53
C THR A 14 -8.50 -10.45 -4.93
N ALA A 15 -7.73 -9.62 -5.63
CA ALA A 15 -7.39 -8.28 -5.19
C ALA A 15 -7.46 -7.26 -6.33
N THR A 16 -7.45 -5.97 -5.99
CA THR A 16 -7.22 -4.92 -7.00
C THR A 16 -5.78 -4.97 -7.49
N PRO A 17 -5.48 -4.58 -8.74
CA PRO A 17 -4.12 -4.63 -9.28
C PRO A 17 -3.07 -3.87 -8.46
N THR A 18 -3.51 -2.85 -7.73
CA THR A 18 -2.64 -1.99 -6.92
C THR A 18 -2.46 -2.46 -5.48
N HIS A 19 -3.16 -3.53 -5.06
CA HIS A 19 -3.11 -4.03 -3.68
C HIS A 19 -1.74 -4.66 -3.38
N PRO A 20 -1.03 -4.23 -2.31
CA PRO A 20 0.34 -4.68 -2.05
C PRO A 20 0.35 -5.98 -1.25
N PHE A 21 1.17 -6.93 -1.71
CA PHE A 21 1.51 -8.19 -1.05
C PHE A 21 2.98 -8.17 -0.63
N TYR A 22 3.29 -8.75 0.52
CA TYR A 22 4.69 -8.86 0.94
C TYR A 22 5.35 -10.10 0.37
N VAL A 23 6.35 -9.88 -0.49
CA VAL A 23 7.13 -10.94 -1.16
C VAL A 23 8.50 -11.03 -0.53
N ARG A 24 8.90 -12.21 -0.08
CA ARG A 24 10.23 -12.44 0.51
C ARG A 24 11.32 -12.13 -0.52
N GLY A 25 12.29 -11.31 -0.13
CA GLY A 25 13.40 -10.89 -0.99
C GLY A 25 13.07 -9.74 -1.97
N LYS A 26 11.78 -9.35 -2.10
CA LYS A 26 11.36 -8.22 -2.94
C LYS A 26 10.67 -7.09 -2.17
N GLY A 27 10.19 -7.38 -0.94
CA GLY A 27 9.37 -6.45 -0.17
C GLY A 27 7.93 -6.36 -0.69
N TRP A 28 7.35 -5.16 -0.67
CA TRP A 28 5.96 -4.94 -1.09
C TRP A 28 5.83 -4.90 -2.61
N VAL A 29 5.07 -5.83 -3.18
CA VAL A 29 4.79 -5.96 -4.62
C VAL A 29 3.30 -5.83 -4.85
N ARG A 30 2.89 -5.07 -5.86
CA ARG A 30 1.47 -4.92 -6.21
C ARG A 30 0.93 -6.25 -6.76
N ALA A 31 -0.34 -6.56 -6.49
CA ALA A 31 -0.99 -7.76 -7.02
C ALA A 31 -0.84 -7.91 -8.54
N GLY A 32 -0.92 -6.79 -9.27
CA GLY A 32 -0.75 -6.76 -10.72
C GLY A 32 0.67 -7.04 -11.23
N ASP A 33 1.66 -6.92 -10.36
CA ASP A 33 3.09 -7.08 -10.68
C ASP A 33 3.66 -8.40 -10.13
N LEU A 34 2.85 -9.18 -9.41
CA LEU A 34 3.23 -10.51 -8.92
C LEU A 34 3.50 -11.47 -10.07
N GLN A 35 4.55 -12.26 -9.93
CA GLN A 35 4.98 -13.25 -10.90
C GLN A 35 4.92 -14.67 -10.32
N LYS A 36 4.79 -15.66 -11.20
CA LYS A 36 4.92 -17.07 -10.83
C LYS A 36 6.27 -17.30 -10.13
N GLY A 37 6.25 -17.97 -8.99
CA GLY A 37 7.44 -18.24 -8.16
C GLY A 37 7.69 -17.19 -7.08
N ASP A 38 6.97 -16.08 -7.04
CA ASP A 38 7.04 -15.13 -5.93
C ASP A 38 6.64 -15.78 -4.61
N LYS A 39 7.42 -15.53 -3.56
CA LYS A 39 7.22 -16.09 -2.22
C LYS A 39 6.44 -15.11 -1.34
N LEU A 40 5.14 -15.32 -1.21
CA LEU A 40 4.29 -14.51 -0.33
C LEU A 40 4.52 -14.91 1.13
N CYS A 41 4.81 -13.95 2.00
CA CYS A 41 5.00 -14.22 3.42
C CYS A 41 3.69 -14.49 4.14
N LEU A 42 3.70 -15.50 5.01
CA LEU A 42 2.57 -15.92 5.82
C LEU A 42 2.67 -15.43 7.26
N ARG A 43 1.56 -15.56 7.98
CA ARG A 43 1.45 -15.16 9.39
C ARG A 43 2.43 -15.87 10.31
N ASP A 44 2.73 -17.13 10.05
CA ASP A 44 3.66 -17.96 10.82
C ASP A 44 5.14 -17.74 10.45
N GLY A 45 5.43 -16.78 9.54
CA GLY A 45 6.79 -16.50 9.07
C GLY A 45 7.25 -17.40 7.92
N THR A 46 6.46 -18.40 7.50
CA THR A 46 6.75 -19.21 6.33
C THR A 46 6.34 -18.48 5.03
N CYS A 47 6.36 -19.13 3.90
CA CYS A 47 5.93 -18.55 2.63
C CYS A 47 5.15 -19.54 1.79
N THR A 48 4.18 -19.04 1.02
CA THR A 48 3.55 -19.76 -0.08
C THR A 48 3.99 -19.22 -1.42
N LEU A 49 3.96 -20.05 -2.47
CA LEU A 49 4.36 -19.65 -3.82
C LEU A 49 3.18 -19.15 -4.63
N VAL A 50 3.40 -18.09 -5.39
CA VAL A 50 2.49 -17.69 -6.46
C VAL A 50 2.63 -18.71 -7.61
N VAL A 51 1.56 -19.44 -7.89
CA VAL A 51 1.51 -20.42 -8.98
C VAL A 51 1.09 -19.78 -10.29
N LEU A 52 0.10 -18.88 -10.22
CA LEU A 52 -0.47 -18.19 -11.37
C LEU A 52 -1.09 -16.87 -10.95
N THR A 53 -0.98 -15.85 -11.80
CA THR A 53 -1.78 -14.64 -11.71
C THR A 53 -2.64 -14.49 -12.95
N HIS A 54 -3.92 -14.13 -12.77
CA HIS A 54 -4.84 -13.89 -13.86
C HIS A 54 -5.55 -12.56 -13.67
N ARG A 55 -5.48 -11.66 -14.68
CA ARG A 55 -6.19 -10.39 -14.69
C ARG A 55 -7.58 -10.58 -15.28
N LYS A 56 -8.59 -10.12 -14.55
CA LYS A 56 -10.00 -10.17 -14.96
C LYS A 56 -10.55 -8.76 -15.09
N LYS A 57 -10.85 -8.35 -16.30
CA LYS A 57 -11.62 -7.12 -16.56
C LYS A 57 -13.08 -7.36 -16.19
N LEU A 58 -13.65 -6.43 -15.43
CA LEU A 58 -15.03 -6.47 -14.99
C LEU A 58 -15.90 -5.62 -15.93
N LYS A 59 -17.06 -6.14 -16.31
CA LYS A 59 -18.07 -5.42 -17.10
C LYS A 59 -18.79 -4.36 -16.27
N THR A 60 -18.90 -4.59 -14.96
CA THR A 60 -19.55 -3.69 -13.98
C THR A 60 -18.61 -3.36 -12.84
N THR A 61 -18.86 -2.27 -12.16
CA THR A 61 -18.13 -1.89 -10.94
C THR A 61 -18.53 -2.84 -9.82
N VAL A 62 -17.56 -3.38 -9.10
CA VAL A 62 -17.76 -4.15 -7.87
C VAL A 62 -17.24 -3.36 -6.68
N ASN A 63 -17.94 -3.44 -5.58
CA ASN A 63 -17.43 -2.90 -4.32
C ASN A 63 -16.28 -3.78 -3.84
N VAL A 64 -15.13 -3.17 -3.62
CA VAL A 64 -13.99 -3.80 -2.95
C VAL A 64 -13.90 -3.24 -1.54
N TYR A 65 -13.84 -4.12 -0.57
CA TYR A 65 -13.71 -3.73 0.84
C TYR A 65 -12.23 -3.64 1.18
N ASN A 66 -11.87 -2.53 1.79
CA ASN A 66 -10.54 -2.31 2.34
C ASN A 66 -10.70 -2.24 3.85
N PHE A 67 -10.11 -3.18 4.58
CA PHE A 67 -10.13 -3.14 6.05
C PHE A 67 -9.06 -2.15 6.53
N GLU A 68 -9.48 -1.16 7.30
CA GLU A 68 -8.57 -0.31 8.03
C GLU A 68 -8.21 -1.03 9.32
N VAL A 69 -6.94 -1.44 9.45
CA VAL A 69 -6.43 -2.02 10.70
C VAL A 69 -5.77 -0.91 11.48
N GLU A 70 -6.38 -0.57 12.61
CA GLU A 70 -5.87 0.45 13.52
C GLU A 70 -4.41 0.12 13.91
N ASP A 71 -3.54 1.10 13.82
CA ASP A 71 -2.11 1.07 14.16
C ASP A 71 -1.16 0.28 13.21
N PHE A 72 -1.59 -0.70 12.43
CA PHE A 72 -0.66 -1.56 11.70
C PHE A 72 -0.68 -1.42 10.18
N HIS A 73 -1.78 -1.00 9.56
CA HIS A 73 -2.01 -0.93 8.11
C HIS A 73 -1.57 -2.18 7.33
N THR A 74 -1.16 -3.22 8.05
CA THR A 74 -0.84 -4.55 7.53
C THR A 74 -1.77 -5.55 8.18
N TYR A 75 -2.28 -6.47 7.39
CA TYR A 75 -3.15 -7.54 7.87
C TYR A 75 -2.93 -8.81 7.06
N TYR A 76 -3.54 -9.86 7.51
CA TYR A 76 -3.43 -11.16 6.87
C TYR A 76 -4.73 -11.49 6.15
N VAL A 77 -4.63 -11.97 4.91
CA VAL A 77 -5.75 -12.40 4.08
C VAL A 77 -5.64 -13.87 3.73
N GLY A 78 -6.79 -14.44 3.38
CA GLY A 78 -6.89 -15.85 3.01
C GLY A 78 -6.78 -16.81 4.20
N ILE A 79 -6.92 -18.09 3.90
CA ILE A 79 -6.90 -19.17 4.91
C ILE A 79 -5.51 -19.32 5.51
N GLN A 80 -4.48 -19.15 4.71
CA GLN A 80 -3.08 -19.28 5.13
C GLN A 80 -2.55 -18.03 5.85
N GLY A 81 -3.26 -16.91 5.81
CA GLY A 81 -2.81 -15.67 6.42
C GLY A 81 -1.67 -15.00 5.64
N ILE A 82 -1.88 -14.70 4.39
CA ILE A 82 -0.92 -14.00 3.53
C ILE A 82 -0.85 -12.52 3.94
N LEU A 83 0.36 -12.02 4.13
CA LEU A 83 0.62 -10.65 4.59
C LEU A 83 0.38 -9.64 3.46
N VAL A 84 -0.55 -8.73 3.69
CA VAL A 84 -0.91 -7.64 2.79
C VAL A 84 -0.89 -6.28 3.51
N HIS A 85 -0.94 -5.21 2.74
CA HIS A 85 -0.90 -3.85 3.29
C HIS A 85 -2.10 -3.03 2.82
N ASN A 86 -2.67 -2.24 3.73
CA ASN A 86 -3.62 -1.22 3.35
C ASN A 86 -2.87 0.06 2.94
N LYS A 87 -3.08 0.48 1.71
CA LYS A 87 -2.42 1.65 1.13
C LYS A 87 -3.04 2.99 1.57
N CYS A 88 -4.34 2.99 1.89
CA CYS A 88 -5.05 4.19 2.31
C CYS A 88 -4.87 4.38 3.81
N ILE A 89 -4.26 5.51 4.22
CA ILE A 89 -4.06 5.89 5.62
C ILE A 89 -5.23 6.74 6.10
N VAL A 90 -5.74 7.61 5.22
CA VAL A 90 -6.83 8.55 5.49
C VAL A 90 -7.65 8.72 4.24
N GLU A 91 -8.97 8.67 4.39
CA GLU A 91 -9.92 9.09 3.36
C GLU A 91 -10.99 9.96 4.02
N GLU A 92 -10.98 11.26 3.72
CA GLU A 92 -11.93 12.23 4.24
C GLU A 92 -12.22 13.33 3.23
N ASN A 93 -13.50 13.69 3.09
CA ASN A 93 -13.95 14.78 2.19
C ASN A 93 -13.38 14.68 0.77
N GLY A 94 -13.31 13.47 0.20
CA GLY A 94 -12.75 13.23 -1.12
C GLY A 94 -11.23 13.38 -1.24
N VAL A 95 -10.52 13.57 -0.11
CA VAL A 95 -9.06 13.55 -0.03
C VAL A 95 -8.62 12.20 0.49
N LYS A 96 -7.63 11.59 -0.19
CA LYS A 96 -6.99 10.33 0.22
C LYS A 96 -5.52 10.58 0.52
N ILE A 97 -5.05 10.09 1.67
CA ILE A 97 -3.62 10.05 2.00
C ILE A 97 -3.18 8.60 1.96
N GLU A 98 -2.22 8.30 1.08
CA GLU A 98 -1.79 6.94 0.81
C GLU A 98 -0.28 6.78 1.09
N SER A 99 0.08 5.63 1.68
CA SER A 99 1.47 5.19 1.81
C SER A 99 1.87 4.36 0.60
N TYR A 100 3.00 4.71 0.01
CA TYR A 100 3.69 3.87 -0.97
C TYR A 100 5.00 3.43 -0.35
N TYR A 101 5.19 2.12 -0.21
CA TYR A 101 6.44 1.60 0.33
C TYR A 101 7.61 1.82 -0.61
N PRO A 102 8.84 1.80 -0.06
CA PRO A 102 10.03 2.41 -0.66
C PRO A 102 10.56 1.83 -1.96
N ASN A 103 9.93 0.84 -2.55
CA ASN A 103 10.30 0.35 -3.87
C ASN A 103 9.90 1.32 -5.01
N ASP A 104 9.19 2.41 -4.69
CA ASP A 104 8.90 3.49 -5.62
C ASP A 104 10.02 4.55 -5.52
N HIS A 105 11.14 4.29 -6.22
CA HIS A 105 12.19 5.28 -6.53
C HIS A 105 12.96 5.93 -5.36
N GLY A 106 13.53 5.12 -4.47
CA GLY A 106 14.70 5.48 -3.65
C GLY A 106 14.78 6.89 -3.09
N ASN A 107 13.91 7.30 -2.13
CA ASN A 107 14.02 8.49 -1.30
C ASN A 107 13.17 9.73 -1.66
N PRO A 108 12.82 10.49 -0.65
CA PRO A 108 12.64 10.20 0.77
C PRO A 108 11.26 9.62 1.06
N THR A 109 11.11 8.96 2.21
CA THR A 109 9.82 8.43 2.68
C THR A 109 8.77 9.54 2.66
N HIS A 110 7.74 9.37 1.85
CA HIS A 110 6.69 10.36 1.64
C HIS A 110 5.33 9.68 1.53
N LEU A 111 4.27 10.44 1.74
CA LEU A 111 2.90 10.00 1.50
C LEU A 111 2.33 10.74 0.29
N HIS A 112 1.43 10.09 -0.41
CA HIS A 112 0.71 10.69 -1.54
C HIS A 112 -0.62 11.26 -1.07
N VAL A 113 -0.92 12.49 -1.46
CA VAL A 113 -2.21 13.15 -1.24
C VAL A 113 -2.93 13.25 -2.57
N LYS A 114 -4.12 12.66 -2.66
CA LYS A 114 -4.95 12.60 -3.86
C LYS A 114 -6.35 13.13 -3.57
N GLY A 115 -7.04 13.61 -4.62
CA GLY A 115 -8.37 14.18 -4.49
C GLY A 115 -8.36 15.57 -3.84
N GLY A 116 -9.44 16.33 -3.97
CA GLY A 116 -9.55 17.68 -3.44
C GLY A 116 -8.60 18.71 -4.06
N GLY A 117 -7.78 18.34 -5.04
CA GLY A 117 -6.78 19.14 -5.70
C GLY A 117 -5.85 18.32 -6.58
N LYS A 118 -4.73 18.92 -7.02
CA LYS A 118 -3.69 18.16 -7.75
C LYS A 118 -3.05 17.13 -6.84
N THR A 119 -2.77 15.94 -7.39
CA THR A 119 -2.01 14.91 -6.65
C THR A 119 -0.64 15.45 -6.27
N THR A 120 -0.27 15.31 -5.00
CA THR A 120 1.02 15.76 -4.47
C THR A 120 1.63 14.74 -3.52
N LYS A 121 2.86 14.97 -3.12
CA LYS A 121 3.59 14.17 -2.13
C LYS A 121 3.90 15.03 -0.92
N ILE A 122 3.73 14.49 0.28
CA ILE A 122 4.03 15.19 1.53
C ILE A 122 5.08 14.46 2.35
N GLY A 123 5.95 15.23 2.99
CA GLY A 123 6.92 14.73 3.96
C GLY A 123 6.33 14.59 5.37
N GLN A 124 7.17 14.20 6.32
CA GLN A 124 6.80 13.94 7.71
C GLN A 124 6.11 15.10 8.43
N GLN A 125 6.41 16.33 8.05
CA GLN A 125 5.80 17.54 8.64
C GLN A 125 4.49 17.95 7.96
N GLY A 126 4.03 17.17 6.95
CA GLY A 126 2.81 17.47 6.19
C GLY A 126 3.01 18.53 5.09
N TYR A 127 4.24 18.97 4.85
CA TYR A 127 4.55 19.89 3.76
C TYR A 127 4.82 19.15 2.46
N PRO A 128 4.50 19.76 1.31
CA PRO A 128 4.83 19.18 0.01
C PRO A 128 6.32 18.92 -0.13
N VAL A 129 6.66 17.79 -0.76
CA VAL A 129 8.04 17.47 -1.12
C VAL A 129 8.48 18.40 -2.26
N LYS A 130 9.75 18.85 -2.25
CA LYS A 130 10.31 19.73 -3.28
C LYS A 130 10.06 19.20 -4.68
N GLY A 131 9.54 20.04 -5.56
CA GLY A 131 9.20 19.69 -6.94
C GLY A 131 7.77 19.14 -7.15
N TYR A 132 6.99 19.01 -6.07
CA TYR A 132 5.58 18.60 -6.15
C TYR A 132 4.61 19.77 -5.90
N PRO A 133 3.37 19.71 -6.42
CA PRO A 133 2.36 20.76 -6.24
C PRO A 133 2.09 21.08 -4.77
N ASN A 134 1.77 22.33 -4.48
CA ASN A 134 1.27 22.72 -3.18
C ASN A 134 -0.09 22.07 -2.88
N LEU A 135 -0.36 21.85 -1.59
CA LEU A 135 -1.67 21.36 -1.15
C LEU A 135 -2.75 22.39 -1.46
N SER A 136 -3.91 21.93 -1.94
CA SER A 136 -5.12 22.76 -1.94
C SER A 136 -5.58 23.06 -0.51
N VAL A 137 -6.48 24.02 -0.34
CA VAL A 137 -7.08 24.34 0.98
C VAL A 137 -7.72 23.08 1.60
N GLN A 138 -8.45 22.30 0.80
CA GLN A 138 -9.10 21.06 1.23
C GLN A 138 -8.09 20.00 1.64
N GLN A 139 -7.05 19.78 0.84
CA GLN A 139 -5.96 18.84 1.17
C GLN A 139 -5.22 19.26 2.43
N ALA A 140 -4.91 20.55 2.57
CA ALA A 140 -4.20 21.08 3.73
C ALA A 140 -5.01 20.91 5.04
N ALA A 141 -6.32 21.06 4.99
CA ALA A 141 -7.20 20.84 6.14
C ALA A 141 -7.13 19.37 6.61
N VAL A 142 -7.24 18.41 5.68
CA VAL A 142 -7.15 16.97 5.99
C VAL A 142 -5.76 16.61 6.50
N VAL A 143 -4.70 17.05 5.83
CA VAL A 143 -3.30 16.79 6.25
C VAL A 143 -3.04 17.32 7.65
N ARG A 144 -3.51 18.53 7.98
CA ARG A 144 -3.36 19.12 9.33
C ARG A 144 -4.08 18.30 10.40
N LYS A 145 -5.31 17.88 10.13
CA LYS A 145 -6.12 17.08 11.04
C LYS A 145 -5.44 15.74 11.37
N TYR A 146 -4.86 15.09 10.37
CA TYR A 146 -4.24 13.76 10.50
C TYR A 146 -2.71 13.78 10.61
N LEU A 147 -2.11 14.94 10.91
CA LEU A 147 -0.66 15.09 11.01
C LEU A 147 0.03 14.12 11.99
N PRO A 148 -0.55 13.77 13.16
CA PRO A 148 0.03 12.78 14.06
C PRO A 148 0.17 11.39 13.40
N ILE A 149 -0.87 10.94 12.69
CA ILE A 149 -0.87 9.66 11.97
C ILE A 149 0.15 9.69 10.82
N ILE A 150 0.20 10.76 10.04
CA ILE A 150 1.17 10.99 8.97
C ILE A 150 2.60 10.86 9.50
N LYS A 151 2.91 11.51 10.63
CA LYS A 151 4.23 11.46 11.28
C LYS A 151 4.60 10.05 11.72
N LYS A 152 3.66 9.32 12.31
CA LYS A 152 3.84 7.93 12.77
C LYS A 152 4.16 7.02 11.59
N GLU A 153 3.39 7.13 10.50
CA GLU A 153 3.54 6.29 9.32
C GLU A 153 4.86 6.51 8.59
N ILE A 154 5.27 7.77 8.39
CA ILE A 154 6.56 8.07 7.75
C ILE A 154 7.74 7.57 8.60
N LYS A 155 7.71 7.76 9.93
CA LYS A 155 8.74 7.22 10.83
C LYS A 155 8.84 5.70 10.75
N ARG A 156 7.70 5.01 10.66
CA ARG A 156 7.63 3.57 10.51
C ARG A 156 8.26 3.09 9.21
N ALA A 157 7.90 3.73 8.09
CA ALA A 157 8.46 3.43 6.79
C ALA A 157 10.00 3.65 6.76
N GLN A 158 10.50 4.70 7.40
CA GLN A 158 11.94 4.97 7.56
C GLN A 158 12.65 3.87 8.36
N LYS A 159 12.01 3.33 9.41
CA LYS A 159 12.58 2.25 10.22
C LYS A 159 12.72 0.94 9.43
N VAL A 160 11.74 0.65 8.57
CA VAL A 160 11.79 -0.53 7.68
C VAL A 160 12.95 -0.40 6.69
N LEU A 161 13.10 0.77 6.05
CA LEU A 161 14.20 1.04 5.11
C LEU A 161 15.59 0.82 5.72
N ARG A 162 15.81 1.33 6.93
CA ARG A 162 17.10 1.18 7.62
C ARG A 162 17.46 -0.29 7.87
N LYS A 163 16.48 -1.14 8.17
CA LYS A 163 16.73 -2.58 8.39
C LYS A 163 17.11 -3.30 7.08
N THR A 164 16.48 -2.95 5.97
CA THR A 164 16.74 -3.58 4.67
C THR A 164 18.07 -3.14 4.03
N SER A 165 18.64 -2.02 4.46
CA SER A 165 19.94 -1.50 3.96
C SER A 165 21.14 -2.04 4.75
N MET A 166 20.92 -2.88 5.77
CA MET A 166 21.97 -3.47 6.64
C MET A 166 22.14 -4.98 6.41
N GLU A 167 21.38 -5.57 5.48
CA GLU A 167 21.53 -6.95 4.96
C GLU A 167 22.12 -6.93 3.52
#